data_2f6592aa553a6611f67db5c6dbd4b3ed
#
_entry.id   2f6592aa553a6611f67db5c6dbd4b3ed
#
_cell.length_a   1.000
_cell.length_b   1.000
_cell.length_c   1.000
_cell.angle_alpha   90.00
_cell.angle_beta   90.00
_cell.angle_gamma   90.00
#
_symmetry.space_group_name_H-M   'P 1'
#
loop_
_entity.id
_entity.type
_entity.pdbx_description
1 polymer ?
#
loop_
_entity_poly.entity_id
_entity_poly.type
_entity_poly.pdbx_seq_one_letter_code
_entity_poly.pdbx_strand_id
1 'polypeptide(L)'
;MADFIAEYTQLEDKGAEGQRLWSIHTDGSSNQRSGGAGVVIQTPEGDKIECIIRLDFPTTNNEAEYEALVAGLDLARAADAENMIMHCDSQVITSQINGDYECRNERMKKYLEEVKSRISGLEVKFVQIPREENECADRLAKAASAEFMNASEQVLSFVQTSSLINDGAQMQEIAVEENWTTPLIAYLQSGILPDGKDAARKLKVQASRFVLIRDVLYKRGFS
;
A
#
# COMPACT_ATOMS: atom_id res chain seq x y z
N MET A 1 -35.05 16.05 -1.62
CA MET A 1 -33.78 15.38 -1.91
C MET A 1 -32.64 16.29 -1.47
N ALA A 2 -32.53 16.57 -0.21
CA ALA A 2 -31.51 17.49 0.36
C ALA A 2 -31.03 17.07 1.76
N ASP A 3 -31.40 15.86 2.24
CA ASP A 3 -31.10 15.47 3.62
C ASP A 3 -30.02 14.37 3.78
N PHE A 4 -29.41 13.93 2.69
CA PHE A 4 -28.40 12.86 2.75
C PHE A 4 -26.95 13.35 2.91
N ILE A 5 -26.71 14.64 2.72
CA ILE A 5 -25.36 15.25 2.85
C ILE A 5 -25.07 15.74 4.28
N ALA A 6 -26.12 15.96 5.09
CA ALA A 6 -25.96 16.49 6.45
C ALA A 6 -25.56 15.43 7.50
N GLU A 7 -25.68 14.15 7.20
CA GLU A 7 -25.40 13.07 8.17
C GLU A 7 -23.95 12.63 8.21
N TYR A 8 -23.17 12.96 7.18
CA TYR A 8 -21.73 12.64 7.13
C TYR A 8 -20.82 13.69 7.78
N THR A 9 -21.35 14.88 8.05
CA THR A 9 -20.58 15.99 8.66
C THR A 9 -20.73 16.08 10.19
N GLN A 10 -21.49 15.17 10.83
CA GLN A 10 -21.73 15.18 12.29
C GLN A 10 -21.17 13.95 13.03
N LEU A 11 -20.17 13.26 12.47
CA LEU A 11 -19.38 12.28 13.23
C LEU A 11 -18.06 12.87 13.78
N GLU A 12 -18.00 14.21 13.84
CA GLU A 12 -17.02 14.88 14.68
C GLU A 12 -17.59 15.00 16.10
N ASP A 13 -16.81 14.43 17.02
CA ASP A 13 -16.83 14.70 18.45
C ASP A 13 -17.86 13.99 19.33
N LYS A 14 -17.51 12.77 19.77
CA LYS A 14 -17.78 12.31 21.14
C LYS A 14 -16.67 11.40 21.64
N GLY A 15 -15.69 11.96 22.32
CA GLY A 15 -15.05 11.47 23.52
C GLY A 15 -14.61 10.00 23.58
N ALA A 16 -13.51 9.65 22.93
CA ALA A 16 -12.56 8.65 23.37
C ALA A 16 -11.17 9.16 22.97
N GLU A 17 -10.14 8.95 23.75
CA GLU A 17 -8.74 9.32 23.51
C GLU A 17 -8.40 9.08 22.06
N GLY A 18 -8.04 10.14 21.30
CA GLY A 18 -8.06 10.20 19.86
C GLY A 18 -7.45 8.99 19.18
N GLN A 19 -8.27 8.06 18.72
CA GLN A 19 -7.83 7.00 17.84
C GLN A 19 -7.24 7.63 16.60
N ARG A 20 -5.94 7.45 16.41
CA ARG A 20 -5.18 7.98 15.28
C ARG A 20 -5.65 7.28 14.01
N LEU A 21 -6.56 7.91 13.26
CA LEU A 21 -7.13 7.36 12.05
C LEU A 21 -6.22 7.69 10.85
N TRP A 22 -5.81 6.65 10.14
CA TRP A 22 -5.02 6.75 8.92
C TRP A 22 -5.94 6.66 7.70
N SER A 23 -5.63 7.41 6.64
CA SER A 23 -6.33 7.33 5.36
C SER A 23 -5.38 6.80 4.30
N ILE A 24 -5.75 5.69 3.66
CA ILE A 24 -4.94 5.03 2.65
C ILE A 24 -5.72 4.96 1.34
N HIS A 25 -5.20 5.57 0.28
CA HIS A 25 -5.77 5.50 -1.05
C HIS A 25 -4.95 4.53 -1.90
N THR A 26 -5.63 3.65 -2.62
CA THR A 26 -5.00 2.64 -3.47
C THR A 26 -5.64 2.61 -4.83
N ASP A 27 -4.82 2.38 -5.86
CA ASP A 27 -5.27 2.19 -7.24
C ASP A 27 -4.35 1.20 -7.97
N GLY A 28 -4.93 0.42 -8.86
CA GLY A 28 -4.25 -0.54 -9.71
C GLY A 28 -4.36 -0.19 -11.18
N SER A 29 -3.27 -0.35 -11.92
CA SER A 29 -3.25 -0.16 -13.37
C SER A 29 -2.56 -1.35 -14.03
N SER A 30 -3.06 -1.79 -15.17
CA SER A 30 -2.42 -2.86 -15.94
C SER A 30 -2.28 -2.50 -17.42
N ASN A 31 -1.23 -3.03 -18.05
CA ASN A 31 -1.04 -3.03 -19.48
C ASN A 31 -0.76 -4.46 -19.98
N GLN A 32 -0.41 -4.63 -21.24
CA GLN A 32 -0.17 -5.97 -21.82
C GLN A 32 1.01 -6.74 -21.23
N ARG A 33 1.96 -6.08 -20.57
CA ARG A 33 3.24 -6.69 -20.11
C ARG A 33 3.44 -6.60 -18.61
N SER A 34 2.92 -5.58 -17.98
CA SER A 34 3.18 -5.25 -16.58
C SER A 34 1.97 -4.58 -15.95
N GLY A 35 2.00 -4.41 -14.64
CA GLY A 35 1.04 -3.60 -13.93
C GLY A 35 1.73 -2.50 -13.12
N GLY A 36 0.91 -1.71 -12.47
CA GLY A 36 1.34 -0.70 -11.54
C GLY A 36 0.35 -0.56 -10.40
N ALA A 37 0.87 -0.33 -9.21
CA ALA A 37 0.08 0.00 -8.04
C ALA A 37 0.51 1.36 -7.50
N GLY A 38 -0.46 2.20 -7.20
CA GLY A 38 -0.32 3.48 -6.56
C GLY A 38 -0.86 3.42 -5.15
N VAL A 39 -0.09 3.88 -4.17
CA VAL A 39 -0.50 3.94 -2.77
C VAL A 39 -0.20 5.33 -2.22
N VAL A 40 -1.19 5.91 -1.57
CA VAL A 40 -1.06 7.17 -0.84
C VAL A 40 -1.47 6.94 0.60
N ILE A 41 -0.55 7.13 1.52
CA ILE A 41 -0.80 7.01 2.96
C ILE A 41 -0.84 8.42 3.55
N GLN A 42 -1.93 8.77 4.17
CA GLN A 42 -2.08 10.00 4.93
C GLN A 42 -2.14 9.68 6.42
N THR A 43 -1.23 10.28 7.17
CA THR A 43 -1.15 10.08 8.62
C THR A 43 -2.21 10.91 9.34
N PRO A 44 -2.54 10.58 10.60
CA PRO A 44 -3.44 11.40 11.41
C PRO A 44 -2.95 12.83 11.63
N GLU A 45 -1.65 13.08 11.50
CA GLU A 45 -1.05 14.41 11.61
C GLU A 45 -1.07 15.19 10.28
N GLY A 46 -1.55 14.56 9.18
CA GLY A 46 -1.67 15.19 7.86
C GLY A 46 -0.43 14.97 6.96
N ASP A 47 0.59 14.24 7.41
CA ASP A 47 1.73 13.90 6.57
C ASP A 47 1.31 12.94 5.45
N LYS A 48 1.94 13.04 4.29
CA LYS A 48 1.62 12.23 3.11
C LYS A 48 2.83 11.42 2.66
N ILE A 49 2.63 10.11 2.47
CA ILE A 49 3.61 9.20 1.89
C ILE A 49 3.06 8.65 0.58
N GLU A 50 3.73 8.93 -0.53
CA GLU A 50 3.35 8.46 -1.86
C GLU A 50 4.26 7.30 -2.28
N CYS A 51 3.64 6.22 -2.77
CA CYS A 51 4.38 5.03 -3.20
C CYS A 51 3.95 4.60 -4.60
N ILE A 52 4.93 4.27 -5.42
CA ILE A 52 4.78 3.65 -6.73
C ILE A 52 5.30 2.22 -6.63
N ILE A 53 4.51 1.25 -7.08
CA ILE A 53 4.92 -0.15 -7.12
C ILE A 53 4.74 -0.66 -8.55
N ARG A 54 5.85 -0.92 -9.24
CA ARG A 54 5.81 -1.58 -10.53
C ARG A 54 5.59 -3.08 -10.33
N LEU A 55 4.57 -3.61 -10.98
CA LEU A 55 4.28 -5.04 -11.03
C LEU A 55 4.93 -5.63 -12.29
N ASP A 56 6.12 -6.21 -12.15
CA ASP A 56 6.92 -6.72 -13.27
C ASP A 56 6.54 -8.17 -13.63
N PHE A 57 5.23 -8.37 -13.77
CA PHE A 57 4.61 -9.63 -14.19
C PHE A 57 3.27 -9.35 -14.88
N PRO A 58 2.78 -10.26 -15.76
CA PRO A 58 1.48 -10.12 -16.37
C PRO A 58 0.35 -10.10 -15.32
N THR A 59 -0.48 -9.08 -15.37
CA THR A 59 -1.57 -8.90 -14.42
C THR A 59 -2.79 -8.27 -15.10
N THR A 60 -3.97 -8.64 -14.67
CA THR A 60 -5.23 -7.98 -15.08
C THR A 60 -5.48 -6.74 -14.22
N ASN A 61 -6.40 -5.88 -14.65
CA ASN A 61 -6.73 -4.67 -13.88
C ASN A 61 -7.21 -5.02 -12.47
N ASN A 62 -8.11 -5.99 -12.33
CA ASN A 62 -8.59 -6.42 -11.01
C ASN A 62 -7.48 -7.00 -10.14
N GLU A 63 -6.52 -7.72 -10.72
CA GLU A 63 -5.35 -8.21 -9.97
C GLU A 63 -4.47 -7.05 -9.53
N ALA A 64 -4.20 -6.06 -10.39
CA ALA A 64 -3.42 -4.88 -10.04
C ALA A 64 -4.07 -4.07 -8.90
N GLU A 65 -5.40 -3.96 -8.91
CA GLU A 65 -6.16 -3.34 -7.83
C GLU A 65 -5.99 -4.08 -6.49
N TYR A 66 -6.10 -5.41 -6.49
CA TYR A 66 -5.84 -6.19 -5.29
C TYR A 66 -4.37 -6.10 -4.83
N GLU A 67 -3.41 -6.15 -5.76
CA GLU A 67 -1.99 -5.95 -5.45
C GLU A 67 -1.75 -4.58 -4.80
N ALA A 68 -2.38 -3.51 -5.31
CA ALA A 68 -2.31 -2.17 -4.74
C ALA A 68 -2.88 -2.12 -3.33
N LEU A 69 -4.04 -2.74 -3.12
CA LEU A 69 -4.73 -2.75 -1.84
C LEU A 69 -3.93 -3.51 -0.77
N VAL A 70 -3.43 -4.70 -1.10
CA VAL A 70 -2.59 -5.48 -0.19
C VAL A 70 -1.28 -4.75 0.11
N ALA A 71 -0.65 -4.17 -0.92
CA ALA A 71 0.55 -3.35 -0.72
C ALA A 71 0.28 -2.14 0.19
N GLY A 72 -0.87 -1.48 0.03
CA GLY A 72 -1.31 -0.39 0.89
C GLY A 72 -1.43 -0.80 2.36
N LEU A 73 -2.04 -1.96 2.63
CA LEU A 73 -2.13 -2.54 3.98
C LEU A 73 -0.73 -2.81 4.59
N ASP A 74 0.15 -3.45 3.83
CA ASP A 74 1.50 -3.79 4.30
C ASP A 74 2.33 -2.53 4.57
N LEU A 75 2.25 -1.52 3.70
CA LEU A 75 2.97 -0.26 3.86
C LEU A 75 2.42 0.58 5.02
N ALA A 76 1.09 0.64 5.18
CA ALA A 76 0.46 1.33 6.31
C ALA A 76 0.85 0.67 7.65
N ARG A 77 0.81 -0.66 7.71
CA ARG A 77 1.26 -1.41 8.88
C ARG A 77 2.73 -1.19 9.19
N ALA A 78 3.60 -1.11 8.17
CA ALA A 78 5.02 -0.79 8.35
C ALA A 78 5.24 0.63 8.90
N ALA A 79 4.29 1.55 8.67
CA ALA A 79 4.28 2.90 9.22
C ALA A 79 3.63 2.99 10.63
N ASP A 80 3.30 1.85 11.25
CA ASP A 80 2.64 1.70 12.54
C ASP A 80 1.16 2.14 12.54
N ALA A 81 0.45 2.03 11.41
CA ALA A 81 -0.98 2.28 11.35
C ALA A 81 -1.75 1.09 11.92
N GLU A 82 -2.54 1.32 12.96
CA GLU A 82 -3.38 0.30 13.62
C GLU A 82 -4.86 0.45 13.26
N ASN A 83 -5.32 1.70 13.06
CA ASN A 83 -6.69 2.05 12.72
C ASN A 83 -6.70 2.85 11.42
N MET A 84 -7.35 2.34 10.37
CA MET A 84 -7.25 2.92 9.04
C MET A 84 -8.51 2.78 8.20
N ILE A 85 -8.68 3.74 7.30
CA ILE A 85 -9.67 3.67 6.21
C ILE A 85 -8.90 3.45 4.91
N MET A 86 -9.25 2.37 4.21
CA MET A 86 -8.78 2.06 2.87
C MET A 86 -9.76 2.60 1.84
N HIS A 87 -9.31 3.50 0.99
CA HIS A 87 -10.07 4.09 -0.10
C HIS A 87 -9.68 3.46 -1.43
N CYS A 88 -10.67 3.02 -2.20
CA CYS A 88 -10.51 2.40 -3.50
C CYS A 88 -11.66 2.83 -4.42
N ASP A 89 -11.42 3.07 -5.70
CA ASP A 89 -12.48 3.42 -6.66
C ASP A 89 -13.16 2.19 -7.28
N SER A 90 -12.61 0.99 -7.09
CA SER A 90 -13.17 -0.26 -7.57
C SER A 90 -14.34 -0.73 -6.70
N GLN A 91 -15.56 -0.52 -7.18
CA GLN A 91 -16.79 -1.02 -6.53
C GLN A 91 -16.76 -2.54 -6.37
N VAL A 92 -16.27 -3.27 -7.38
CA VAL A 92 -16.26 -4.73 -7.35
C VAL A 92 -15.39 -5.24 -6.21
N ILE A 93 -14.17 -4.72 -6.08
CA ILE A 93 -13.22 -5.14 -5.04
C ILE A 93 -13.73 -4.75 -3.66
N THR A 94 -14.17 -3.50 -3.49
CA THR A 94 -14.70 -3.03 -2.20
C THR A 94 -15.90 -3.86 -1.75
N SER A 95 -16.84 -4.15 -2.67
CA SER A 95 -18.01 -4.99 -2.35
C SER A 95 -17.63 -6.45 -2.08
N GLN A 96 -16.60 -7.00 -2.72
CA GLN A 96 -16.12 -8.36 -2.41
C GLN A 96 -15.48 -8.42 -1.02
N ILE A 97 -14.71 -7.42 -0.63
CA ILE A 97 -14.05 -7.37 0.68
C ILE A 97 -15.09 -7.18 1.80
N ASN A 98 -16.07 -6.32 1.59
CA ASN A 98 -17.15 -6.05 2.54
C ASN A 98 -18.18 -7.22 2.62
N GLY A 99 -18.13 -8.17 1.68
CA GLY A 99 -19.01 -9.31 1.65
C GLY A 99 -20.35 -9.08 0.92
N ASP A 100 -20.51 -7.93 0.27
CA ASP A 100 -21.74 -7.60 -0.50
C ASP A 100 -21.81 -8.38 -1.82
N TYR A 101 -20.66 -8.70 -2.41
CA TYR A 101 -20.56 -9.48 -3.63
C TYR A 101 -19.76 -10.77 -3.43
N GLU A 102 -20.28 -11.85 -4.01
CA GLU A 102 -19.57 -13.14 -4.03
C GLU A 102 -18.36 -13.07 -4.97
N CYS A 103 -17.19 -13.45 -4.47
CA CYS A 103 -16.00 -13.62 -5.29
C CYS A 103 -16.02 -15.00 -5.97
N ARG A 104 -16.28 -15.08 -7.29
CA ARG A 104 -16.38 -16.34 -8.05
C ARG A 104 -15.09 -16.78 -8.71
N ASN A 105 -14.20 -15.87 -8.98
CA ASN A 105 -12.91 -16.16 -9.61
C ASN A 105 -11.92 -16.69 -8.58
N GLU A 106 -11.32 -17.85 -8.82
CA GLU A 106 -10.40 -18.52 -7.88
C GLU A 106 -9.14 -17.68 -7.57
N ARG A 107 -8.61 -16.95 -8.54
CA ARG A 107 -7.48 -16.06 -8.27
C ARG A 107 -7.88 -14.88 -7.39
N MET A 108 -9.05 -14.29 -7.63
CA MET A 108 -9.57 -13.21 -6.80
C MET A 108 -9.91 -13.68 -5.39
N LYS A 109 -10.34 -14.94 -5.20
CA LYS A 109 -10.53 -15.54 -3.87
C LYS A 109 -9.23 -15.59 -3.08
N LYS A 110 -8.12 -15.97 -3.72
CA LYS A 110 -6.80 -15.97 -3.07
C LYS A 110 -6.40 -14.56 -2.62
N TYR A 111 -6.60 -13.55 -3.46
CA TYR A 111 -6.35 -12.16 -3.06
C TYR A 111 -7.25 -11.72 -1.90
N LEU A 112 -8.52 -12.10 -1.92
CA LEU A 112 -9.45 -11.80 -0.83
C LEU A 112 -9.01 -12.46 0.49
N GLU A 113 -8.50 -13.69 0.44
CA GLU A 113 -7.92 -14.39 1.59
C GLU A 113 -6.67 -13.67 2.10
N GLU A 114 -5.79 -13.19 1.20
CA GLU A 114 -4.61 -12.39 1.55
C GLU A 114 -5.01 -11.08 2.25
N VAL A 115 -6.02 -10.36 1.74
CA VAL A 115 -6.55 -9.16 2.40
C VAL A 115 -7.05 -9.50 3.80
N LYS A 116 -7.89 -10.55 3.94
CA LYS A 116 -8.44 -10.98 5.23
C LYS A 116 -7.36 -11.38 6.24
N SER A 117 -6.31 -12.04 5.78
CA SER A 117 -5.17 -12.39 6.62
C SER A 117 -4.45 -11.15 7.15
N ARG A 118 -4.24 -10.13 6.30
CA ARG A 118 -3.49 -8.91 6.67
C ARG A 118 -4.26 -7.98 7.61
N ILE A 119 -5.58 -7.94 7.50
CA ILE A 119 -6.41 -7.11 8.40
C ILE A 119 -6.64 -7.75 9.76
N SER A 120 -6.25 -9.01 9.96
CA SER A 120 -6.39 -9.69 11.25
C SER A 120 -5.62 -8.93 12.34
N GLY A 121 -6.34 -8.50 13.37
CA GLY A 121 -5.79 -7.71 14.48
C GLY A 121 -5.62 -6.21 14.21
N LEU A 122 -6.14 -5.72 13.07
CA LEU A 122 -6.19 -4.31 12.73
C LEU A 122 -7.64 -3.83 12.66
N GLU A 123 -7.86 -2.55 12.91
CA GLU A 123 -9.15 -1.89 12.69
C GLU A 123 -9.14 -1.23 11.32
N VAL A 124 -9.69 -1.94 10.32
CA VAL A 124 -9.66 -1.51 8.92
C VAL A 124 -11.07 -1.38 8.37
N LYS A 125 -11.38 -0.22 7.78
CA LYS A 125 -12.62 0.04 7.07
C LYS A 125 -12.32 0.23 5.58
N PHE A 126 -13.08 -0.43 4.70
CA PHE A 126 -12.96 -0.27 3.24
C PHE A 126 -14.11 0.58 2.73
N VAL A 127 -13.76 1.62 1.98
CA VAL A 127 -14.71 2.61 1.45
C VAL A 127 -14.47 2.78 -0.04
N GLN A 128 -15.53 2.61 -0.83
CA GLN A 128 -15.50 2.96 -2.24
C GLN A 128 -15.66 4.47 -2.38
N ILE A 129 -14.77 5.07 -3.15
CA ILE A 129 -14.79 6.51 -3.46
C ILE A 129 -14.93 6.75 -4.96
N PRO A 130 -15.44 7.91 -5.38
CA PRO A 130 -15.40 8.33 -6.79
C PRO A 130 -13.95 8.43 -7.29
N ARG A 131 -13.77 8.20 -8.61
CA ARG A 131 -12.44 8.22 -9.23
C ARG A 131 -11.75 9.58 -9.08
N GLU A 132 -12.52 10.65 -9.10
CA GLU A 132 -12.05 12.02 -8.92
C GLU A 132 -11.40 12.24 -7.54
N GLU A 133 -11.84 11.48 -6.53
CA GLU A 133 -11.26 11.52 -5.18
C GLU A 133 -10.03 10.60 -5.04
N ASN A 134 -9.79 9.71 -6.03
CA ASN A 134 -8.64 8.78 -6.07
C ASN A 134 -7.55 9.18 -7.06
N GLU A 135 -7.62 10.37 -7.67
CA GLU A 135 -6.71 10.81 -8.74
C GLU A 135 -5.22 10.66 -8.43
N CYS A 136 -4.83 10.86 -7.18
CA CYS A 136 -3.43 10.76 -6.80
C CYS A 136 -2.93 9.31 -6.87
N ALA A 137 -3.68 8.34 -6.35
CA ALA A 137 -3.33 6.93 -6.43
C ALA A 137 -3.40 6.43 -7.88
N ASP A 138 -4.42 6.83 -8.66
CA ASP A 138 -4.55 6.52 -10.09
C ASP A 138 -3.31 7.01 -10.89
N ARG A 139 -2.89 8.25 -10.67
CA ARG A 139 -1.69 8.81 -11.31
C ARG A 139 -0.43 8.02 -10.97
N LEU A 140 -0.26 7.60 -9.71
CA LEU A 140 0.88 6.80 -9.25
C LEU A 140 0.84 5.39 -9.87
N ALA A 141 -0.33 4.74 -9.91
CA ALA A 141 -0.50 3.43 -10.53
C ALA A 141 -0.19 3.45 -12.04
N LYS A 142 -0.68 4.45 -12.76
CA LYS A 142 -0.38 4.65 -14.18
C LYS A 142 1.11 4.92 -14.42
N ALA A 143 1.74 5.74 -13.57
CA ALA A 143 3.18 5.99 -13.66
C ALA A 143 3.99 4.71 -13.41
N ALA A 144 3.54 3.85 -12.48
CA ALA A 144 4.17 2.57 -12.19
C ALA A 144 4.10 1.58 -13.36
N SER A 145 2.98 1.56 -14.09
CA SER A 145 2.78 0.67 -15.24
C SER A 145 3.45 1.18 -16.53
N ALA A 146 3.87 2.45 -16.59
CA ALA A 146 4.57 3.02 -17.74
C ALA A 146 6.00 2.47 -17.86
N GLU A 147 6.53 2.39 -19.10
CA GLU A 147 7.89 1.89 -19.35
C GLU A 147 9.00 2.77 -18.74
N PHE A 148 8.71 4.06 -18.51
CA PHE A 148 9.66 5.02 -17.95
C PHE A 148 9.11 5.61 -16.64
N MET A 149 9.61 5.14 -15.52
CA MET A 149 9.30 5.71 -14.20
C MET A 149 10.20 6.93 -13.93
N ASN A 150 9.69 8.13 -14.18
CA ASN A 150 10.26 9.37 -13.65
C ASN A 150 9.55 9.70 -12.32
N ALA A 151 9.88 8.99 -11.25
CA ALA A 151 9.40 9.35 -9.91
C ALA A 151 10.17 10.57 -9.39
N SER A 152 9.48 11.51 -8.75
CA SER A 152 10.13 12.59 -8.03
C SER A 152 10.88 12.02 -6.81
N GLU A 153 11.91 12.69 -6.33
CA GLU A 153 12.70 12.26 -5.15
C GLU A 153 11.85 12.04 -3.87
N GLN A 154 10.61 12.53 -3.85
CA GLN A 154 9.71 12.42 -2.71
C GLN A 154 8.82 11.17 -2.74
N VAL A 155 8.74 10.48 -3.88
CA VAL A 155 7.90 9.29 -4.08
C VAL A 155 8.73 8.03 -3.87
N LEU A 156 8.28 7.16 -2.98
CA LEU A 156 8.92 5.86 -2.75
C LEU A 156 8.62 4.92 -3.92
N SER A 157 9.65 4.34 -4.48
CA SER A 157 9.55 3.50 -5.68
C SER A 157 9.96 2.06 -5.39
N PHE A 158 9.08 1.11 -5.75
CA PHE A 158 9.31 -0.32 -5.56
C PHE A 158 9.09 -1.09 -6.86
N VAL A 159 9.75 -2.23 -6.99
CA VAL A 159 9.47 -3.21 -8.06
C VAL A 159 9.11 -4.53 -7.41
N GLN A 160 8.00 -5.10 -7.83
CA GLN A 160 7.51 -6.40 -7.42
C GLN A 160 7.59 -7.34 -8.61
N THR A 161 8.29 -8.47 -8.46
CA THR A 161 8.59 -9.40 -9.56
C THR A 161 7.67 -10.61 -9.61
N SER A 162 6.84 -10.80 -8.59
CA SER A 162 5.87 -11.91 -8.53
C SER A 162 4.58 -11.45 -7.85
N SER A 163 3.47 -12.07 -8.23
CA SER A 163 2.16 -11.83 -7.60
C SER A 163 2.16 -12.31 -6.16
N LEU A 164 1.43 -11.58 -5.28
CA LEU A 164 1.24 -11.89 -3.87
C LEU A 164 0.59 -13.27 -3.61
N ILE A 165 -0.14 -13.78 -4.57
CA ILE A 165 -0.81 -15.09 -4.48
C ILE A 165 -0.01 -16.25 -5.08
N ASN A 166 1.22 -15.99 -5.53
CA ASN A 166 2.11 -17.05 -6.02
C ASN A 166 2.99 -17.54 -4.88
N ASP A 167 2.95 -18.84 -4.61
CA ASP A 167 3.76 -19.52 -3.61
C ASP A 167 5.26 -19.49 -4.02
N GLY A 168 5.99 -18.49 -3.60
CA GLY A 168 7.42 -18.39 -3.87
C GLY A 168 7.98 -17.01 -3.59
N ALA A 169 8.34 -16.75 -2.35
CA ALA A 169 9.12 -15.56 -2.00
C ALA A 169 10.49 -15.62 -2.65
N GLN A 170 10.72 -14.86 -3.72
CA GLN A 170 12.06 -14.67 -4.28
C GLN A 170 12.75 -13.54 -3.51
N MET A 171 13.82 -13.87 -2.81
CA MET A 171 14.73 -12.88 -2.23
C MET A 171 15.79 -12.50 -3.25
N GLN A 172 15.93 -11.21 -3.52
CA GLN A 172 16.93 -10.68 -4.42
C GLN A 172 17.99 -9.92 -3.63
N GLU A 173 19.24 -10.35 -3.74
CA GLU A 173 20.38 -9.65 -3.15
C GLU A 173 20.55 -8.26 -3.78
N ILE A 174 20.82 -7.24 -2.94
CA ILE A 174 21.02 -5.87 -3.38
C ILE A 174 22.45 -5.45 -3.05
N ALA A 175 23.17 -4.94 -4.05
CA ALA A 175 24.46 -4.32 -3.83
C ALA A 175 24.32 -3.11 -2.89
N VAL A 176 25.16 -3.05 -1.86
CA VAL A 176 25.17 -1.97 -0.88
C VAL A 176 25.86 -0.74 -1.52
N GLU A 177 25.07 0.31 -1.77
CA GLU A 177 25.57 1.63 -2.17
C GLU A 177 25.53 2.58 -0.97
N GLU A 178 26.61 3.33 -0.75
CA GLU A 178 26.78 4.13 0.48
C GLU A 178 25.76 5.24 0.72
N ASN A 179 24.86 5.53 -0.22
CA ASN A 179 23.94 6.66 -0.11
C ASN A 179 22.57 6.28 0.50
N TRP A 180 21.74 5.51 -0.22
CA TRP A 180 20.38 5.25 0.21
C TRP A 180 20.23 4.00 1.10
N THR A 181 21.18 3.08 1.02
CA THR A 181 21.15 1.83 1.81
C THR A 181 21.62 2.04 3.25
N THR A 182 22.47 3.04 3.51
CA THR A 182 23.04 3.28 4.85
C THR A 182 21.99 3.47 5.95
N PRO A 183 21.00 4.38 5.83
CA PRO A 183 19.98 4.54 6.86
C PRO A 183 19.08 3.30 6.96
N LEU A 184 18.86 2.60 5.86
CA LEU A 184 18.06 1.38 5.80
C LEU A 184 18.73 0.24 6.58
N ILE A 185 20.01 0.03 6.37
CA ILE A 185 20.82 -0.97 7.07
C ILE A 185 20.90 -0.64 8.56
N ALA A 186 21.14 0.61 8.93
CA ALA A 186 21.17 1.05 10.33
C ALA A 186 19.85 0.78 11.05
N TYR A 187 18.73 1.02 10.38
CA TYR A 187 17.42 0.69 10.92
C TYR A 187 17.19 -0.82 11.04
N LEU A 188 17.51 -1.62 10.01
CA LEU A 188 17.33 -3.06 10.02
C LEU A 188 18.24 -3.79 11.01
N GLN A 189 19.47 -3.24 11.27
CA GLN A 189 20.42 -3.81 12.24
C GLN A 189 20.12 -3.41 13.68
N SER A 190 19.83 -2.14 13.90
CA SER A 190 19.88 -1.54 15.24
C SER A 190 18.62 -0.75 15.61
N GLY A 191 17.60 -0.69 14.73
CA GLY A 191 16.38 0.07 14.96
C GLY A 191 16.59 1.59 14.95
N ILE A 192 17.74 2.08 14.45
CA ILE A 192 18.05 3.51 14.41
C ILE A 192 17.16 4.21 13.38
N LEU A 193 16.40 5.19 13.84
CA LEU A 193 15.52 6.01 13.02
C LEU A 193 16.08 7.43 12.88
N PRO A 194 15.82 8.11 11.75
CA PRO A 194 16.15 9.51 11.60
C PRO A 194 15.32 10.40 12.52
N ASP A 195 15.83 11.62 12.79
CA ASP A 195 15.09 12.62 13.51
C ASP A 195 13.85 13.07 12.72
N GLY A 196 12.72 13.18 13.42
CA GLY A 196 11.43 13.56 12.83
C GLY A 196 10.53 12.38 12.48
N LYS A 197 9.24 12.49 12.86
CA LYS A 197 8.25 11.42 12.70
C LYS A 197 8.02 11.03 11.24
N ASP A 198 7.95 12.00 10.32
CA ASP A 198 7.73 11.75 8.90
C ASP A 198 8.90 10.97 8.27
N ALA A 199 10.14 11.40 8.52
CA ALA A 199 11.33 10.70 8.04
C ALA A 199 11.43 9.28 8.60
N ALA A 200 11.12 9.10 9.88
CA ALA A 200 11.11 7.79 10.52
C ALA A 200 10.04 6.86 9.90
N ARG A 201 8.83 7.37 9.64
CA ARG A 201 7.76 6.61 8.98
C ARG A 201 8.13 6.23 7.55
N LYS A 202 8.65 7.16 6.75
CA LYS A 202 9.12 6.88 5.39
C LYS A 202 10.19 5.79 5.38
N LEU A 203 11.16 5.86 6.30
CA LEU A 203 12.19 4.82 6.41
C LEU A 203 11.60 3.46 6.79
N LYS A 204 10.64 3.38 7.73
CA LYS A 204 9.95 2.14 8.07
C LYS A 204 9.20 1.54 6.89
N VAL A 205 8.44 2.36 6.14
CA VAL A 205 7.74 1.96 4.93
C VAL A 205 8.72 1.42 3.89
N GLN A 206 9.83 2.11 3.67
CA GLN A 206 10.88 1.63 2.77
C GLN A 206 11.49 0.32 3.26
N ALA A 207 11.81 0.21 4.54
CA ALA A 207 12.44 -0.96 5.15
C ALA A 207 11.56 -2.20 5.13
N SER A 208 10.22 -2.07 5.06
CA SER A 208 9.31 -3.21 5.00
C SER A 208 9.56 -4.15 3.82
N ARG A 209 10.19 -3.63 2.77
CA ARG A 209 10.53 -4.37 1.54
C ARG A 209 11.90 -5.04 1.56
N PHE A 210 12.62 -4.92 2.66
CA PHE A 210 13.99 -5.44 2.76
C PHE A 210 14.16 -6.33 3.99
N VAL A 211 15.18 -7.15 3.95
CA VAL A 211 15.64 -7.95 5.09
C VAL A 211 17.16 -7.99 5.05
N LEU A 212 17.77 -7.97 6.23
CA LEU A 212 19.20 -8.15 6.38
C LEU A 212 19.47 -9.57 6.86
N ILE A 213 20.27 -10.34 6.12
CA ILE A 213 20.68 -11.69 6.48
C ILE A 213 22.21 -11.76 6.41
N ARG A 214 22.88 -11.99 7.54
CA ARG A 214 24.34 -12.03 7.64
C ARG A 214 25.02 -10.78 7.01
N ASP A 215 24.48 -9.59 7.35
CA ASP A 215 24.91 -8.28 6.85
C ASP A 215 24.77 -8.04 5.34
N VAL A 216 24.09 -8.93 4.62
CA VAL A 216 23.71 -8.75 3.21
C VAL A 216 22.26 -8.31 3.13
N LEU A 217 22.02 -7.21 2.39
CA LEU A 217 20.68 -6.65 2.19
C LEU A 217 19.96 -7.41 1.06
N TYR A 218 18.81 -7.96 1.38
CA TYR A 218 17.94 -8.63 0.41
C TYR A 218 16.62 -7.89 0.29
N LYS A 219 16.11 -7.80 -0.93
CA LYS A 219 14.76 -7.35 -1.18
C LYS A 219 13.79 -8.52 -0.96
N ARG A 220 12.78 -8.32 -0.13
CA ARG A 220 11.72 -9.31 0.04
C ARG A 220 10.88 -9.37 -1.23
N GLY A 221 10.72 -10.56 -1.82
CA GLY A 221 9.59 -10.83 -2.66
C GLY A 221 8.33 -10.85 -1.79
N PHE A 222 7.21 -10.46 -2.33
CA PHE A 222 5.94 -10.68 -1.63
C PHE A 222 5.64 -12.18 -1.60
N SER A 223 5.32 -12.68 -0.44
CA SER A 223 4.74 -14.01 -0.22
C SER A 223 3.39 -13.83 0.44
#